data_fa179ff26527a539ba97451aff41372f
#
_entry.id   fa179ff26527a539ba97451aff41372f
#
_cell.length_a   1.000
_cell.length_b   1.000
_cell.length_c   1.000
_cell.angle_alpha   90.00
_cell.angle_beta   90.00
_cell.angle_gamma   90.00
#
_symmetry.space_group_name_H-M   'P 1'
#
loop_
_entity.id
_entity.type
_entity.pdbx_description
1 polymer ?
#
loop_
_entity_poly.entity_id
_entity_poly.type
_entity_poly.pdbx_seq_one_letter_code
_entity_poly.pdbx_strand_id
1 'polypeptide(L)'
;MIRIAVVGDIGSGKSHIAELFGYPVFNADQEVVSIYKKNKNCFKKLKKILPKYFSVFPANKIQIIKAIEDNEKNLKKITKIIHPEVKKKLSTFLKKNKKRKAIILDIPLLLENKLNQKSDIIVFVQSKKSEIVKRLKKRDNFNLNLYNQFKKIQLPLSYKKKKSNHIINNNFTNKFVKISVRKILKKNYII
;
A
#
# COMPACT_ATOMS: atom_id res chain seq x y z
N MET A 1 -8.70 12.16 15.94
CA MET A 1 -8.14 10.89 15.42
C MET A 1 -6.86 11.19 14.64
N ILE A 2 -5.74 10.68 15.11
CA ILE A 2 -4.44 10.83 14.46
C ILE A 2 -4.34 9.83 13.32
N ARG A 3 -3.79 10.25 12.16
CA ARG A 3 -3.55 9.37 11.02
C ARG A 3 -2.04 9.15 10.89
N ILE A 4 -1.61 7.89 10.92
CA ILE A 4 -0.20 7.51 10.73
C ILE A 4 -0.09 6.80 9.39
N ALA A 5 0.68 7.37 8.48
CA ALA A 5 0.91 6.82 7.15
C ALA A 5 2.28 6.14 7.07
N VAL A 6 2.31 4.86 6.71
CA VAL A 6 3.54 4.09 6.59
C VAL A 6 3.99 4.06 5.13
N VAL A 7 5.15 4.65 4.85
CA VAL A 7 5.71 4.76 3.49
C VAL A 7 7.10 4.11 3.42
N GLY A 8 7.59 3.81 2.22
CA GLY A 8 8.90 3.18 2.02
C GLY A 8 8.95 2.37 0.72
N ASP A 9 10.04 1.65 0.50
CA ASP A 9 10.25 0.86 -0.72
C ASP A 9 9.34 -0.38 -0.81
N ILE A 10 9.18 -0.93 -2.02
CA ILE A 10 8.53 -2.24 -2.24
C ILE A 10 9.35 -3.30 -1.49
N GLY A 11 8.68 -4.11 -0.66
CA GLY A 11 9.35 -5.15 0.12
C GLY A 11 10.05 -4.67 1.40
N SER A 12 9.98 -3.38 1.76
CA SER A 12 10.60 -2.86 2.99
C SER A 12 9.93 -3.28 4.30
N GLY A 13 8.79 -3.98 4.26
CA GLY A 13 8.08 -4.45 5.46
C GLY A 13 7.04 -3.49 6.02
N LYS A 14 6.54 -2.54 5.21
CA LYS A 14 5.52 -1.54 5.62
C LYS A 14 4.32 -2.15 6.30
N SER A 15 3.68 -3.14 5.69
CA SER A 15 2.45 -3.75 6.22
C SER A 15 2.66 -4.39 7.59
N HIS A 16 3.77 -5.10 7.78
CA HIS A 16 4.13 -5.66 9.08
C HIS A 16 4.31 -4.56 10.14
N ILE A 17 5.00 -3.47 9.78
CA ILE A 17 5.18 -2.33 10.69
C ILE A 17 3.86 -1.64 10.98
N ALA A 18 2.98 -1.48 9.97
CA ALA A 18 1.65 -0.92 10.16
C ALA A 18 0.84 -1.70 11.22
N GLU A 19 0.90 -3.01 11.21
CA GLU A 19 0.22 -3.88 12.19
C GLU A 19 0.81 -3.71 13.62
N LEU A 20 2.13 -3.52 13.74
CA LEU A 20 2.79 -3.37 15.04
C LEU A 20 2.39 -2.10 15.80
N PHE A 21 1.76 -1.12 15.16
CA PHE A 21 1.20 0.05 15.83
C PHE A 21 0.01 -0.29 16.73
N GLY A 22 -0.68 -1.42 16.51
CA GLY A 22 -1.80 -1.87 17.36
C GLY A 22 -3.10 -1.06 17.19
N TYR A 23 -3.22 -0.27 16.12
CA TYR A 23 -4.41 0.51 15.78
C TYR A 23 -5.04 -0.02 14.48
N PRO A 24 -6.31 0.31 14.18
CA PRO A 24 -6.94 -0.10 12.94
C PRO A 24 -6.11 0.29 11.72
N VAL A 25 -5.82 -0.68 10.85
CA VAL A 25 -5.01 -0.50 9.64
C VAL A 25 -5.90 -0.47 8.41
N PHE A 26 -5.76 0.55 7.57
CA PHE A 26 -6.26 0.54 6.21
C PHE A 26 -5.15 0.03 5.28
N ASN A 27 -5.28 -1.21 4.82
CA ASN A 27 -4.35 -1.81 3.87
C ASN A 27 -4.94 -1.73 2.46
N ALA A 28 -4.39 -0.86 1.62
CA ALA A 28 -4.92 -0.62 0.27
C ALA A 28 -4.80 -1.85 -0.63
N ASP A 29 -3.76 -2.67 -0.49
CA ASP A 29 -3.60 -3.87 -1.32
C ASP A 29 -4.69 -4.91 -1.02
N GLN A 30 -5.04 -5.09 0.27
CA GLN A 30 -6.15 -5.97 0.67
C GLN A 30 -7.50 -5.44 0.16
N GLU A 31 -7.72 -4.12 0.20
CA GLU A 31 -8.94 -3.52 -0.34
C GLU A 31 -9.04 -3.67 -1.85
N VAL A 32 -7.94 -3.55 -2.59
CA VAL A 32 -7.89 -3.83 -4.04
C VAL A 32 -8.28 -5.29 -4.32
N VAL A 33 -7.73 -6.26 -3.58
CA VAL A 33 -8.11 -7.68 -3.71
C VAL A 33 -9.59 -7.87 -3.42
N SER A 34 -10.13 -7.22 -2.37
CA SER A 34 -11.56 -7.26 -2.04
C SER A 34 -12.43 -6.69 -3.16
N ILE A 35 -12.02 -5.58 -3.80
CA ILE A 35 -12.74 -4.98 -4.93
C ILE A 35 -12.77 -5.95 -6.12
N TYR A 36 -11.66 -6.57 -6.49
CA TYR A 36 -11.63 -7.54 -7.57
C TYR A 36 -12.54 -8.75 -7.33
N LYS A 37 -12.61 -9.21 -6.07
CA LYS A 37 -13.43 -10.36 -5.69
C LYS A 37 -14.92 -10.05 -5.57
N LYS A 38 -15.30 -8.84 -5.14
CA LYS A 38 -16.67 -8.54 -4.70
C LYS A 38 -17.39 -7.46 -5.52
N ASN A 39 -16.67 -6.58 -6.22
CA ASN A 39 -17.29 -5.44 -6.90
C ASN A 39 -17.61 -5.76 -8.36
N LYS A 40 -18.85 -6.24 -8.61
CA LYS A 40 -19.35 -6.55 -9.95
C LYS A 40 -19.30 -5.34 -10.91
N ASN A 41 -19.53 -4.12 -10.41
CA ASN A 41 -19.51 -2.91 -11.24
C ASN A 41 -18.08 -2.58 -11.72
N CYS A 42 -17.07 -2.72 -10.85
CA CYS A 42 -15.67 -2.63 -11.25
C CYS A 42 -15.32 -3.68 -12.30
N PHE A 43 -15.74 -4.91 -12.09
CA PHE A 43 -15.51 -5.99 -13.04
C PHE A 43 -16.12 -5.68 -14.42
N LYS A 44 -17.41 -5.22 -14.48
CA LYS A 44 -18.05 -4.83 -15.74
C LYS A 44 -17.26 -3.74 -16.48
N LYS A 45 -16.74 -2.74 -15.75
CA LYS A 45 -15.88 -1.69 -16.33
C LYS A 45 -14.54 -2.25 -16.85
N LEU A 46 -13.89 -3.14 -16.11
CA LEU A 46 -12.65 -3.80 -16.52
C LEU A 46 -12.89 -4.67 -17.76
N LYS A 47 -13.98 -5.45 -17.78
CA LYS A 47 -14.38 -6.28 -18.94
C LYS A 47 -14.60 -5.42 -20.18
N LYS A 48 -15.26 -4.27 -20.04
CA LYS A 48 -15.52 -3.34 -21.16
C LYS A 48 -14.24 -2.81 -21.80
N ILE A 49 -13.22 -2.45 -20.99
CA ILE A 49 -11.98 -1.83 -21.49
C ILE A 49 -10.86 -2.82 -21.82
N LEU A 50 -10.91 -4.01 -21.23
CA LEU A 50 -9.91 -5.07 -21.36
C LEU A 50 -10.56 -6.45 -21.48
N PRO A 51 -11.45 -6.67 -22.49
CA PRO A 51 -12.26 -7.90 -22.62
C PRO A 51 -11.40 -9.16 -22.77
N LYS A 52 -10.23 -9.04 -23.39
CA LYS A 52 -9.26 -10.16 -23.58
C LYS A 52 -8.86 -10.81 -22.24
N TYR A 53 -8.83 -10.03 -21.14
CA TYR A 53 -8.31 -10.50 -19.85
C TYR A 53 -9.42 -10.75 -18.83
N PHE A 54 -10.55 -10.04 -18.91
CA PHE A 54 -11.64 -10.10 -17.95
C PHE A 54 -12.89 -10.71 -18.58
N SER A 55 -12.96 -12.03 -18.67
CA SER A 55 -14.10 -12.76 -19.24
C SER A 55 -15.12 -13.19 -18.19
N VAL A 56 -14.66 -13.71 -17.05
CA VAL A 56 -15.47 -14.29 -15.97
C VAL A 56 -15.23 -13.58 -14.65
N PHE A 57 -16.32 -13.30 -13.91
CA PHE A 57 -16.28 -12.79 -12.54
C PHE A 57 -16.14 -13.95 -11.53
N PRO A 58 -15.38 -13.76 -10.43
CA PRO A 58 -14.60 -12.59 -10.03
C PRO A 58 -13.29 -12.45 -10.81
N ALA A 59 -12.77 -11.20 -10.88
CA ALA A 59 -11.44 -10.99 -11.41
C ALA A 59 -10.38 -11.56 -10.45
N ASN A 60 -9.35 -12.19 -10.98
CA ASN A 60 -8.27 -12.76 -10.20
C ASN A 60 -6.93 -12.06 -10.47
N LYS A 61 -5.96 -12.32 -9.60
CA LYS A 61 -4.63 -11.70 -9.68
C LYS A 61 -3.90 -12.05 -10.96
N ILE A 62 -4.08 -13.27 -11.48
CA ILE A 62 -3.40 -13.73 -12.69
C ILE A 62 -3.85 -12.93 -13.91
N GLN A 63 -5.16 -12.71 -14.06
CA GLN A 63 -5.72 -11.89 -15.15
C GLN A 63 -5.17 -10.46 -15.13
N ILE A 64 -5.04 -9.88 -13.94
CA ILE A 64 -4.52 -8.51 -13.77
C ILE A 64 -3.04 -8.45 -14.13
N ILE A 65 -2.23 -9.39 -13.63
CA ILE A 65 -0.80 -9.48 -13.94
C ILE A 65 -0.62 -9.62 -15.45
N LYS A 66 -1.31 -10.59 -16.08
CA LYS A 66 -1.24 -10.83 -17.52
C LYS A 66 -1.61 -9.57 -18.33
N ALA A 67 -2.67 -8.86 -17.94
CA ALA A 67 -3.05 -7.63 -18.62
C ALA A 67 -1.97 -6.54 -18.54
N ILE A 68 -1.29 -6.43 -17.39
CA ILE A 68 -0.24 -5.42 -17.17
C ILE A 68 1.06 -5.82 -17.91
N GLU A 69 1.41 -7.11 -17.93
CA GLU A 69 2.59 -7.64 -18.64
C GLU A 69 2.49 -7.47 -20.14
N ASP A 70 1.31 -7.78 -20.71
CA ASP A 70 1.09 -7.65 -22.16
C ASP A 70 1.16 -6.18 -22.63
N ASN A 71 0.79 -5.22 -21.77
CA ASN A 71 0.88 -3.80 -22.12
C ASN A 71 0.89 -2.91 -20.84
N GLU A 72 1.98 -2.19 -20.63
CA GLU A 72 2.14 -1.25 -19.50
C GLU A 72 1.01 -0.20 -19.41
N LYS A 73 0.43 0.22 -20.54
CA LYS A 73 -0.70 1.16 -20.56
C LYS A 73 -1.94 0.61 -19.85
N ASN A 74 -2.08 -0.73 -19.74
CA ASN A 74 -3.20 -1.34 -19.05
C ASN A 74 -3.18 -1.09 -17.55
N LEU A 75 -1.99 -0.92 -16.94
CA LEU A 75 -1.88 -0.51 -15.53
C LEU A 75 -2.64 0.81 -15.29
N LYS A 76 -2.44 1.82 -16.17
CA LYS A 76 -3.17 3.11 -16.07
C LYS A 76 -4.68 2.95 -16.23
N LYS A 77 -5.13 2.10 -17.16
CA LYS A 77 -6.56 1.82 -17.37
C LYS A 77 -7.18 1.15 -16.15
N ILE A 78 -6.53 0.15 -15.59
CA ILE A 78 -6.97 -0.59 -14.40
C ILE A 78 -7.02 0.34 -13.19
N THR A 79 -5.97 1.10 -12.94
CA THR A 79 -5.90 2.03 -11.80
C THR A 79 -6.96 3.11 -11.87
N LYS A 80 -7.28 3.64 -13.07
CA LYS A 80 -8.36 4.62 -13.27
C LYS A 80 -9.74 4.10 -12.80
N ILE A 81 -9.98 2.80 -12.90
CA ILE A 81 -11.24 2.17 -12.43
C ILE A 81 -11.17 1.87 -10.93
N ILE A 82 -10.04 1.37 -10.45
CA ILE A 82 -9.90 0.86 -9.09
C ILE A 82 -9.68 1.96 -8.05
N HIS A 83 -8.90 3.01 -8.36
CA HIS A 83 -8.58 4.07 -7.40
C HIS A 83 -9.82 4.77 -6.80
N PRO A 84 -10.87 5.11 -7.56
CA PRO A 84 -12.09 5.70 -6.98
C PRO A 84 -12.75 4.80 -5.94
N GLU A 85 -12.76 3.48 -6.17
CA GLU A 85 -13.35 2.53 -5.24
C GLU A 85 -12.50 2.35 -3.97
N VAL A 86 -11.17 2.36 -4.11
CA VAL A 86 -10.25 2.37 -2.95
C VAL A 86 -10.45 3.65 -2.13
N LYS A 87 -10.63 4.83 -2.77
CA LYS A 87 -10.95 6.08 -2.07
C LYS A 87 -12.27 6.00 -1.30
N LYS A 88 -13.32 5.40 -1.87
CA LYS A 88 -14.59 5.16 -1.17
C LYS A 88 -14.38 4.26 0.05
N LYS A 89 -13.62 3.17 -0.10
CA LYS A 89 -13.28 2.27 1.01
C LYS A 89 -12.51 2.99 2.12
N LEU A 90 -11.52 3.82 1.75
CA LEU A 90 -10.80 4.66 2.72
C LEU A 90 -11.75 5.60 3.46
N SER A 91 -12.63 6.30 2.75
CA SER A 91 -13.62 7.18 3.38
C SER A 91 -14.51 6.43 4.39
N THR A 92 -15.00 5.26 4.01
CA THR A 92 -15.81 4.39 4.90
C THR A 92 -15.01 3.95 6.13
N PHE A 93 -13.75 3.55 5.93
CA PHE A 93 -12.84 3.17 7.02
C PHE A 93 -12.61 4.33 8.00
N LEU A 94 -12.36 5.53 7.48
CA LEU A 94 -12.17 6.74 8.29
C LEU A 94 -13.41 7.05 9.13
N LYS A 95 -14.60 7.03 8.52
CA LYS A 95 -15.88 7.25 9.22
C LYS A 95 -16.09 6.23 10.34
N LYS A 96 -15.86 4.94 10.06
CA LYS A 96 -16.02 3.86 11.05
C LYS A 96 -15.09 4.02 12.26
N ASN A 97 -13.90 4.55 12.05
CA ASN A 97 -12.87 4.66 13.07
C ASN A 97 -12.75 6.06 13.69
N LYS A 98 -13.68 7.00 13.42
CA LYS A 98 -13.58 8.42 13.87
C LYS A 98 -13.38 8.60 15.37
N LYS A 99 -13.85 7.65 16.20
CA LYS A 99 -13.72 7.67 17.67
C LYS A 99 -12.41 7.05 18.18
N ARG A 100 -11.58 6.46 17.32
CA ARG A 100 -10.29 5.88 17.69
C ARG A 100 -9.23 6.97 17.91
N LYS A 101 -8.30 6.77 18.84
CA LYS A 101 -7.17 7.70 19.05
C LYS A 101 -6.34 7.86 17.77
N ALA A 102 -6.03 6.74 17.12
CA ALA A 102 -5.25 6.72 15.90
C ALA A 102 -5.75 5.66 14.90
N ILE A 103 -5.35 5.81 13.64
CA ILE A 103 -5.46 4.82 12.56
C ILE A 103 -4.16 4.76 11.77
N ILE A 104 -3.93 3.64 11.11
CA ILE A 104 -2.74 3.43 10.30
C ILE A 104 -3.14 3.32 8.83
N LEU A 105 -2.39 3.99 7.96
CA LEU A 105 -2.56 3.95 6.51
C LEU A 105 -1.39 3.20 5.88
N ASP A 106 -1.63 1.97 5.43
CA ASP A 106 -0.72 1.19 4.61
C ASP A 106 -1.16 1.29 3.15
N ILE A 107 -0.72 2.37 2.50
CA ILE A 107 -1.04 2.68 1.11
C ILE A 107 0.26 2.84 0.33
N PRO A 108 0.66 1.87 -0.51
CA PRO A 108 1.98 1.85 -1.17
C PRO A 108 2.33 3.12 -1.96
N LEU A 109 1.36 3.73 -2.62
CA LEU A 109 1.51 4.93 -3.44
C LEU A 109 0.79 6.15 -2.83
N LEU A 110 0.87 6.29 -1.50
CA LEU A 110 0.19 7.36 -0.76
C LEU A 110 0.62 8.76 -1.23
N LEU A 111 1.92 9.00 -1.26
CA LEU A 111 2.49 10.31 -1.60
C LEU A 111 2.38 10.60 -3.11
N GLU A 112 2.56 9.58 -3.93
CA GLU A 112 2.41 9.62 -5.38
C GLU A 112 1.01 10.05 -5.81
N ASN A 113 0.01 9.55 -5.11
CA ASN A 113 -1.40 9.85 -5.38
C ASN A 113 -1.93 11.04 -4.55
N LYS A 114 -1.07 11.73 -3.79
CA LYS A 114 -1.43 12.89 -2.94
C LYS A 114 -2.61 12.57 -1.99
N LEU A 115 -2.62 11.36 -1.42
CA LEU A 115 -3.68 10.91 -0.51
C LEU A 115 -3.42 11.29 0.96
N ASN A 116 -2.22 11.78 1.25
CA ASN A 116 -1.85 12.27 2.57
C ASN A 116 -2.45 13.65 2.83
N GLN A 117 -2.79 13.89 4.09
CA GLN A 117 -3.17 15.21 4.61
C GLN A 117 -1.96 15.90 5.27
N LYS A 118 -2.02 17.21 5.44
CA LYS A 118 -0.96 17.97 6.12
C LYS A 118 -0.75 17.53 7.58
N SER A 119 -1.82 17.05 8.23
CA SER A 119 -1.83 16.55 9.60
C SER A 119 -1.41 15.10 9.77
N ASP A 120 -1.14 14.37 8.68
CA ASP A 120 -0.72 12.97 8.76
C ASP A 120 0.70 12.86 9.30
N ILE A 121 0.91 11.93 10.24
CA ILE A 121 2.23 11.54 10.69
C ILE A 121 2.78 10.51 9.69
N ILE A 122 3.79 10.89 8.91
CA ILE A 122 4.38 10.02 7.92
C ILE A 122 5.59 9.31 8.52
N VAL A 123 5.57 7.98 8.46
CA VAL A 123 6.63 7.09 8.95
C VAL A 123 7.31 6.40 7.77
N PHE A 124 8.58 6.70 7.56
CA PHE A 124 9.38 6.06 6.51
C PHE A 124 10.02 4.77 7.01
N VAL A 125 9.77 3.68 6.31
CA VAL A 125 10.40 2.38 6.59
C VAL A 125 11.64 2.23 5.72
N GLN A 126 12.81 2.33 6.36
CA GLN A 126 14.11 2.17 5.74
C GLN A 126 14.61 0.74 5.94
N SER A 127 14.97 0.07 4.85
CA SER A 127 15.53 -1.29 4.87
C SER A 127 16.72 -1.39 3.91
N LYS A 128 17.68 -2.26 4.20
CA LYS A 128 18.81 -2.52 3.30
C LYS A 128 18.31 -3.15 1.99
N LYS A 129 18.77 -2.63 0.85
CA LYS A 129 18.35 -3.09 -0.49
C LYS A 129 18.62 -4.59 -0.69
N SER A 130 19.74 -5.09 -0.21
CA SER A 130 20.11 -6.52 -0.25
C SER A 130 19.07 -7.40 0.45
N GLU A 131 18.62 -7.00 1.65
CA GLU A 131 17.60 -7.73 2.41
C GLU A 131 16.23 -7.68 1.74
N ILE A 132 15.86 -6.53 1.16
CA ILE A 132 14.62 -6.40 0.38
C ILE A 132 14.63 -7.39 -0.79
N VAL A 133 15.69 -7.38 -1.60
CA VAL A 133 15.82 -8.28 -2.77
C VAL A 133 15.78 -9.74 -2.36
N LYS A 134 16.52 -10.12 -1.32
CA LYS A 134 16.53 -11.49 -0.76
C LYS A 134 15.11 -11.95 -0.38
N ARG A 135 14.33 -11.08 0.27
CA ARG A 135 12.95 -11.37 0.68
C ARG A 135 11.96 -11.42 -0.49
N LEU A 136 12.12 -10.52 -1.45
CA LEU A 136 11.26 -10.51 -2.64
C LEU A 136 11.43 -11.78 -3.47
N LYS A 137 12.69 -12.24 -3.68
CA LYS A 137 12.98 -13.50 -4.39
C LYS A 137 12.40 -14.74 -3.71
N LYS A 138 12.18 -14.72 -2.39
CA LYS A 138 11.56 -15.81 -1.63
C LYS A 138 10.02 -15.86 -1.73
N ARG A 139 9.39 -14.90 -2.39
CA ARG A 139 7.92 -14.91 -2.58
C ARG A 139 7.57 -15.75 -3.79
N ASP A 140 6.70 -16.74 -3.63
CA ASP A 140 6.26 -17.67 -4.69
C ASP A 140 5.74 -16.96 -5.96
N ASN A 141 5.18 -15.78 -5.80
CA ASN A 141 4.60 -14.98 -6.89
C ASN A 141 5.43 -13.72 -7.18
N PHE A 142 6.76 -13.75 -6.96
CA PHE A 142 7.60 -12.62 -7.31
C PHE A 142 7.77 -12.53 -8.83
N ASN A 143 7.39 -11.38 -9.38
CA ASN A 143 7.50 -11.08 -10.80
C ASN A 143 8.37 -9.84 -10.97
N LEU A 144 9.52 -10.00 -11.59
CA LEU A 144 10.52 -8.94 -11.77
C LEU A 144 10.01 -7.81 -12.68
N ASN A 145 9.28 -8.15 -13.75
CA ASN A 145 8.75 -7.16 -14.67
C ASN A 145 7.72 -6.27 -13.99
N LEU A 146 6.80 -6.88 -13.24
CA LEU A 146 5.81 -6.17 -12.46
C LEU A 146 6.46 -5.31 -11.37
N TYR A 147 7.47 -5.83 -10.68
CA TYR A 147 8.26 -5.07 -9.71
C TYR A 147 8.88 -3.82 -10.35
N ASN A 148 9.50 -3.96 -11.52
CA ASN A 148 10.14 -2.85 -12.22
C ASN A 148 9.10 -1.79 -12.66
N GLN A 149 7.93 -2.20 -13.13
CA GLN A 149 6.84 -1.28 -13.49
C GLN A 149 6.35 -0.49 -12.27
N PHE A 150 6.11 -1.16 -11.13
CA PHE A 150 5.74 -0.47 -9.90
C PHE A 150 6.85 0.43 -9.35
N LYS A 151 8.11 0.05 -9.57
CA LYS A 151 9.26 0.88 -9.17
C LYS A 151 9.33 2.18 -9.97
N LYS A 152 9.05 2.15 -11.28
CA LYS A 152 9.03 3.33 -12.16
C LYS A 152 8.01 4.39 -11.73
N ILE A 153 6.88 3.99 -11.15
CA ILE A 153 5.81 4.92 -10.74
C ILE A 153 5.97 5.42 -9.31
N GLN A 154 6.93 4.90 -8.55
CA GLN A 154 7.21 5.37 -7.20
C GLN A 154 8.04 6.65 -7.19
N LEU A 155 7.72 7.57 -6.27
CA LEU A 155 8.58 8.71 -5.97
C LEU A 155 9.94 8.25 -5.43
N PRO A 156 11.01 9.02 -5.65
CA PRO A 156 12.33 8.72 -5.09
C PRO A 156 12.28 8.50 -3.58
N LEU A 157 13.00 7.49 -3.09
CA LEU A 157 13.03 7.18 -1.65
C LEU A 157 13.58 8.33 -0.82
N SER A 158 14.52 9.11 -1.36
CA SER A 158 15.04 10.34 -0.73
C SER A 158 13.92 11.36 -0.51
N TYR A 159 13.04 11.55 -1.49
CA TYR A 159 11.88 12.43 -1.35
C TYR A 159 10.92 11.93 -0.28
N LYS A 160 10.56 10.62 -0.30
CA LYS A 160 9.70 10.03 0.73
C LYS A 160 10.28 10.19 2.13
N LYS A 161 11.60 9.95 2.28
CA LYS A 161 12.33 10.13 3.53
C LYS A 161 12.27 11.59 4.01
N LYS A 162 12.53 12.55 3.13
CA LYS A 162 12.48 14.00 3.45
C LYS A 162 11.08 14.46 3.89
N LYS A 163 10.02 13.88 3.33
CA LYS A 163 8.63 14.19 3.68
C LYS A 163 8.11 13.48 4.93
N SER A 164 8.92 12.61 5.54
CA SER A 164 8.49 11.81 6.68
C SER A 164 8.88 12.45 8.00
N ASN A 165 7.99 12.35 9.00
CA ASN A 165 8.20 12.84 10.36
C ASN A 165 9.09 11.90 11.18
N HIS A 166 9.04 10.60 10.86
CA HIS A 166 9.80 9.55 11.56
C HIS A 166 10.40 8.55 10.58
N ILE A 167 11.52 7.95 10.98
CA ILE A 167 12.19 6.88 10.23
C ILE A 167 12.27 5.65 11.13
N ILE A 168 11.84 4.50 10.62
CA ILE A 168 12.04 3.20 11.25
C ILE A 168 13.06 2.41 10.42
N ASN A 169 14.22 2.12 10.98
CA ASN A 169 15.19 1.19 10.40
C ASN A 169 14.71 -0.23 10.60
N ASN A 170 14.27 -0.87 9.53
CA ASN A 170 13.78 -2.24 9.55
C ASN A 170 14.86 -3.22 9.09
N ASN A 171 15.45 -3.92 10.04
CA ASN A 171 16.36 -5.04 9.82
C ASN A 171 15.62 -6.40 9.80
N PHE A 172 14.30 -6.36 9.72
CA PHE A 172 13.39 -7.50 9.76
C PHE A 172 13.43 -8.32 11.07
N THR A 173 13.89 -7.70 12.18
CA THR A 173 13.76 -8.25 13.52
C THR A 173 12.71 -7.48 14.32
N ASN A 174 11.79 -8.20 14.97
CA ASN A 174 10.66 -7.59 15.66
C ASN A 174 11.05 -6.70 16.85
N LYS A 175 12.14 -7.04 17.57
CA LYS A 175 12.54 -6.33 18.80
C LYS A 175 12.78 -4.84 18.55
N PHE A 176 13.66 -4.50 17.60
CA PHE A 176 14.02 -3.09 17.32
C PHE A 176 12.87 -2.30 16.71
N VAL A 177 12.10 -2.95 15.83
CA VAL A 177 10.94 -2.30 15.19
C VAL A 177 9.85 -1.97 16.22
N LYS A 178 9.53 -2.88 17.16
CA LYS A 178 8.57 -2.63 18.25
C LYS A 178 8.99 -1.46 19.14
N ILE A 179 10.29 -1.36 19.47
CA ILE A 179 10.82 -0.22 20.25
C ILE A 179 10.61 1.09 19.48
N SER A 180 10.92 1.11 18.19
CA SER A 180 10.76 2.29 17.34
C SER A 180 9.30 2.73 17.23
N VAL A 181 8.39 1.77 17.04
CA VAL A 181 6.94 2.04 17.01
C VAL A 181 6.46 2.64 18.34
N ARG A 182 6.84 2.05 19.48
CA ARG A 182 6.49 2.59 20.83
C ARG A 182 7.01 4.02 21.02
N LYS A 183 8.25 4.33 20.61
CA LYS A 183 8.81 5.68 20.66
C LYS A 183 7.97 6.68 19.85
N ILE A 184 7.53 6.29 18.65
CA ILE A 184 6.68 7.14 17.81
C ILE A 184 5.33 7.39 18.47
N LEU A 185 4.69 6.35 19.03
CA LEU A 185 3.41 6.48 19.70
C LEU A 185 3.50 7.42 20.93
N LYS A 186 4.54 7.27 21.76
CA LYS A 186 4.78 8.17 22.91
C LYS A 186 5.02 9.61 22.45
N LYS A 187 5.91 9.83 21.46
CA LYS A 187 6.25 11.17 20.98
C LYS A 187 5.04 11.93 20.42
N ASN A 188 4.03 11.24 19.93
CA ASN A 188 2.83 11.83 19.36
C ASN A 188 1.62 11.76 20.31
N TYR A 189 1.84 11.50 21.58
CA TYR A 189 0.80 11.46 22.65
C TYR A 189 -0.35 10.49 22.33
N ILE A 190 -0.05 9.34 21.71
CA ILE A 190 -1.05 8.34 21.35
C ILE A 190 -1.19 7.28 22.45
N ILE A 191 -0.10 6.98 23.18
CA ILE A 191 -0.04 6.12 24.36
C ILE A 191 0.71 6.84 25.48
#